data_425c115fdb5c07a675f0913fe45cc543
#
_entry.id   425c115fdb5c07a675f0913fe45cc543
#
_cell.length_a   1.000
_cell.length_b   1.000
_cell.length_c   1.000
_cell.angle_alpha   90.00
_cell.angle_beta   90.00
_cell.angle_gamma   90.00
#
_symmetry.space_group_name_H-M   'P 1'
#
loop_
_entity.id
_entity.type
_entity.pdbx_description
1 polymer ?
#
loop_
_entity_poly.entity_id
_entity_poly.type
_entity_poly.pdbx_seq_one_letter_code
_entity_poly.pdbx_strand_id
1 'polypeptide(L)'
;MSGANTTSTSVRSFGRVRQVGPAVVFGVAFLALWESAVRGFDLKPYFLAAPSKIGEQFFKNYSRIWDASTVSGGNALVGLVVGTVLGIAMSFILSRYRFLGELVTPLAIALNAIPIFVLVAILNNMYSITSEIPRRVMVTLVVYFIVLVNVAKGLTQVRSTHVELMRSYAASEFAILRKVRVPNAVPYLFTALKVAAPASVITAFVSEYFGGLQNGLGSRITSNIANSKNAAAWAYVLGACLLGLAFYTVSIILESLARKGEAK
;
A
#
# COMPACT_ATOMS: atom_id res chain seq x y z
N MET A 1 -49.99 -20.58 -9.99
CA MET A 1 -49.09 -21.16 -10.99
C MET A 1 -47.71 -20.56 -10.79
N SER A 2 -46.85 -21.42 -10.32
CA SER A 2 -45.45 -21.19 -9.94
C SER A 2 -44.58 -21.08 -11.19
N GLY A 3 -43.67 -20.14 -11.26
CA GLY A 3 -42.68 -19.98 -12.33
C GLY A 3 -41.38 -19.44 -11.76
N ALA A 4 -40.49 -20.35 -11.45
CA ALA A 4 -39.23 -20.18 -10.72
C ALA A 4 -38.26 -19.20 -11.35
N ASN A 5 -37.68 -18.37 -10.52
CA ASN A 5 -36.55 -17.46 -10.79
C ASN A 5 -35.23 -18.14 -10.40
N THR A 6 -34.70 -19.03 -11.24
CA THR A 6 -33.46 -19.80 -10.99
C THR A 6 -32.29 -19.44 -11.94
N THR A 7 -32.35 -18.31 -12.68
CA THR A 7 -31.34 -18.01 -13.72
C THR A 7 -30.35 -16.89 -13.36
N SER A 8 -30.41 -16.29 -12.18
CA SER A 8 -29.60 -15.08 -11.88
C SER A 8 -28.20 -15.33 -11.27
N THR A 9 -27.93 -16.54 -10.78
CA THR A 9 -26.64 -16.86 -10.09
C THR A 9 -25.54 -17.32 -11.04
N SER A 10 -25.88 -17.99 -12.16
CA SER A 10 -24.87 -18.50 -13.10
C SER A 10 -24.24 -17.42 -13.99
N VAL A 11 -24.99 -16.37 -14.32
CA VAL A 11 -24.46 -15.26 -15.18
C VAL A 11 -23.42 -14.41 -14.49
N ARG A 12 -23.51 -14.24 -13.15
CA ARG A 12 -22.52 -13.49 -12.37
C ARG A 12 -21.17 -14.21 -12.19
N SER A 13 -21.15 -15.53 -12.17
CA SER A 13 -19.91 -16.31 -12.05
C SER A 13 -19.12 -16.33 -13.37
N PHE A 14 -19.78 -16.45 -14.50
CA PHE A 14 -19.14 -16.42 -15.82
C PHE A 14 -18.48 -15.07 -16.14
N GLY A 15 -19.06 -13.95 -15.68
CA GLY A 15 -18.46 -12.62 -15.85
C GLY A 15 -17.13 -12.44 -15.09
N ARG A 16 -17.03 -12.98 -13.89
CA ARG A 16 -15.79 -12.91 -13.07
C ARG A 16 -14.68 -13.80 -13.64
N VAL A 17 -14.98 -15.00 -14.08
CA VAL A 17 -14.00 -15.91 -14.70
C VAL A 17 -13.43 -15.30 -15.98
N ARG A 18 -14.26 -14.62 -16.79
CA ARG A 18 -13.84 -13.94 -18.01
C ARG A 18 -12.93 -12.73 -17.74
N GLN A 19 -13.07 -12.07 -16.59
CA GLN A 19 -12.23 -10.93 -16.19
C GLN A 19 -10.90 -11.34 -15.54
N VAL A 20 -10.91 -12.42 -14.74
CA VAL A 20 -9.73 -12.88 -13.99
C VAL A 20 -8.92 -13.91 -14.77
N GLY A 21 -9.58 -14.67 -15.65
CA GLY A 21 -8.97 -15.74 -16.44
C GLY A 21 -7.69 -15.32 -17.18
N PRO A 22 -7.71 -14.24 -17.98
CA PRO A 22 -6.52 -13.79 -18.70
C PRO A 22 -5.34 -13.46 -17.79
N ALA A 23 -5.59 -12.83 -16.62
CA ALA A 23 -4.55 -12.50 -15.67
C ALA A 23 -3.91 -13.73 -15.03
N VAL A 24 -4.73 -14.74 -14.68
CA VAL A 24 -4.24 -16.03 -14.15
C VAL A 24 -3.43 -16.78 -15.19
N VAL A 25 -3.94 -16.88 -16.43
CA VAL A 25 -3.23 -17.55 -17.53
C VAL A 25 -1.88 -16.86 -17.79
N PHE A 26 -1.86 -15.53 -17.83
CA PHE A 26 -0.61 -14.79 -18.01
C PHE A 26 0.36 -15.04 -16.85
N GLY A 27 -0.09 -15.02 -15.60
CA GLY A 27 0.74 -15.29 -14.43
C GLY A 27 1.35 -16.71 -14.45
N VAL A 28 0.52 -17.72 -14.78
CA VAL A 28 1.01 -19.11 -14.90
C VAL A 28 1.97 -19.25 -16.06
N ALA A 29 1.67 -18.67 -17.22
CA ALA A 29 2.56 -18.70 -18.39
C ALA A 29 3.91 -18.00 -18.07
N PHE A 30 3.88 -16.87 -17.38
CA PHE A 30 5.10 -16.16 -16.94
C PHE A 30 5.96 -17.04 -16.00
N LEU A 31 5.35 -17.66 -14.99
CA LEU A 31 6.07 -18.56 -14.07
C LEU A 31 6.64 -19.79 -14.78
N ALA A 32 5.88 -20.38 -15.71
CA ALA A 32 6.35 -21.49 -16.52
C ALA A 32 7.51 -21.10 -17.44
N LEU A 33 7.45 -19.93 -18.06
CA LEU A 33 8.53 -19.38 -18.88
C LEU A 33 9.79 -19.13 -18.04
N TRP A 34 9.64 -18.53 -16.86
CA TRP A 34 10.76 -18.31 -15.93
C TRP A 34 11.40 -19.62 -15.50
N GLU A 35 10.60 -20.60 -15.05
CA GLU A 35 11.10 -21.93 -14.67
C GLU A 35 11.84 -22.61 -15.83
N SER A 36 11.27 -22.55 -17.04
CA SER A 36 11.87 -23.14 -18.25
C SER A 36 13.18 -22.44 -18.64
N ALA A 37 13.24 -21.12 -18.53
CA ALA A 37 14.46 -20.36 -18.80
C ALA A 37 15.58 -20.70 -17.81
N VAL A 38 15.27 -20.76 -16.50
CA VAL A 38 16.27 -21.11 -15.49
C VAL A 38 16.82 -22.52 -15.69
N ARG A 39 15.95 -23.49 -16.03
CA ARG A 39 16.36 -24.87 -16.27
C ARG A 39 17.03 -25.06 -17.63
N GLY A 40 16.51 -24.42 -18.69
CA GLY A 40 17.02 -24.58 -20.05
C GLY A 40 18.40 -23.97 -20.25
N PHE A 41 18.71 -22.86 -19.58
CA PHE A 41 20.01 -22.19 -19.60
C PHE A 41 20.95 -22.62 -18.46
N ASP A 42 20.57 -23.63 -17.65
CA ASP A 42 21.32 -24.11 -16.47
C ASP A 42 21.78 -22.95 -15.56
N LEU A 43 20.88 -21.97 -15.33
CA LEU A 43 21.21 -20.80 -14.53
C LEU A 43 21.45 -21.20 -13.08
N LYS A 44 22.60 -20.80 -12.56
CA LYS A 44 22.98 -21.13 -11.18
C LYS A 44 22.08 -20.38 -10.18
N PRO A 45 21.72 -20.99 -9.03
CA PRO A 45 20.83 -20.39 -8.03
C PRO A 45 21.31 -19.05 -7.47
N TYR A 46 22.59 -18.76 -7.53
CA TYR A 46 23.14 -17.46 -7.11
C TYR A 46 22.88 -16.36 -8.14
N PHE A 47 22.61 -16.69 -9.39
CA PHE A 47 22.24 -15.73 -10.43
C PHE A 47 20.73 -15.53 -10.46
N LEU A 48 19.96 -16.60 -10.63
CA LEU A 48 18.50 -16.54 -10.64
C LEU A 48 17.91 -17.84 -10.09
N ALA A 49 17.10 -17.77 -9.02
CA ALA A 49 16.45 -18.94 -8.46
C ALA A 49 15.19 -19.31 -9.28
N ALA A 50 14.99 -20.60 -9.51
CA ALA A 50 13.77 -21.12 -10.14
C ALA A 50 12.54 -20.92 -9.23
N PRO A 51 11.36 -20.59 -9.75
CA PRO A 51 10.11 -20.49 -8.99
C PRO A 51 9.82 -21.68 -8.07
N SER A 52 10.08 -22.90 -8.55
CA SER A 52 9.94 -24.13 -7.74
C SER A 52 10.85 -24.12 -6.52
N LYS A 53 12.10 -23.67 -6.64
CA LYS A 53 13.05 -23.55 -5.54
C LYS A 53 12.70 -22.45 -4.56
N ILE A 54 12.13 -21.35 -5.05
CA ILE A 54 11.61 -20.26 -4.20
C ILE A 54 10.46 -20.79 -3.34
N GLY A 55 9.51 -21.53 -3.94
CA GLY A 55 8.42 -22.18 -3.22
C GLY A 55 8.91 -23.16 -2.15
N GLU A 56 9.85 -24.03 -2.49
CA GLU A 56 10.48 -24.97 -1.54
C GLU A 56 11.08 -24.23 -0.33
N GLN A 57 11.84 -23.16 -0.59
CA GLN A 57 12.46 -22.35 0.47
C GLN A 57 11.44 -21.56 1.28
N PHE A 58 10.33 -21.13 0.68
CA PHE A 58 9.24 -20.47 1.38
C PHE A 58 8.61 -21.38 2.43
N PHE A 59 8.24 -22.60 2.05
CA PHE A 59 7.65 -23.56 2.99
C PHE A 59 8.66 -24.03 4.05
N LYS A 60 9.92 -24.25 3.66
CA LYS A 60 10.99 -24.62 4.60
C LYS A 60 11.26 -23.56 5.67
N ASN A 61 11.13 -22.29 5.31
CA ASN A 61 11.39 -21.16 6.20
C ASN A 61 10.12 -20.45 6.66
N TYR A 62 8.95 -21.07 6.51
CA TYR A 62 7.64 -20.42 6.75
C TYR A 62 7.56 -19.71 8.11
N SER A 63 7.94 -20.38 9.20
CA SER A 63 7.91 -19.77 10.54
C SER A 63 8.77 -18.50 10.61
N ARG A 64 10.00 -18.53 10.08
CA ARG A 64 10.90 -17.37 10.09
C ARG A 64 10.40 -16.25 9.20
N ILE A 65 9.76 -16.58 8.07
CA ILE A 65 9.14 -15.60 7.17
C ILE A 65 7.93 -14.96 7.86
N TRP A 66 7.13 -15.76 8.58
CA TRP A 66 6.01 -15.26 9.35
C TRP A 66 6.45 -14.28 10.45
N ASP A 67 7.46 -14.66 11.25
CA ASP A 67 8.02 -13.81 12.31
C ASP A 67 8.55 -12.48 11.73
N ALA A 68 9.31 -12.55 10.63
CA ALA A 68 9.79 -11.35 9.94
C ALA A 68 8.65 -10.51 9.35
N SER A 69 7.59 -11.16 8.84
CA SER A 69 6.40 -10.47 8.31
C SER A 69 5.61 -9.74 9.40
N THR A 70 5.54 -10.29 10.62
CA THR A 70 4.89 -9.60 11.75
C THR A 70 5.64 -8.34 12.15
N VAL A 71 6.96 -8.36 12.13
CA VAL A 71 7.80 -7.17 12.41
C VAL A 71 7.62 -6.11 11.32
N SER A 72 7.82 -6.48 10.06
CA SER A 72 7.66 -5.53 8.94
C SER A 72 6.23 -5.02 8.83
N GLY A 73 5.24 -5.91 9.01
CA GLY A 73 3.82 -5.56 9.00
C GLY A 73 3.43 -4.63 10.16
N GLY A 74 3.99 -4.84 11.34
CA GLY A 74 3.80 -3.97 12.50
C GLY A 74 4.32 -2.55 12.24
N ASN A 75 5.52 -2.41 11.69
CA ASN A 75 6.09 -1.11 11.32
C ASN A 75 5.30 -0.44 10.20
N ALA A 76 4.89 -1.21 9.18
CA ALA A 76 4.02 -0.74 8.11
C ALA A 76 2.66 -0.24 8.63
N LEU A 77 2.03 -0.99 9.54
CA LEU A 77 0.72 -0.64 10.10
C LEU A 77 0.79 0.63 10.94
N VAL A 78 1.78 0.74 11.85
CA VAL A 78 1.96 1.94 12.67
C VAL A 78 2.16 3.18 11.77
N GLY A 79 3.06 3.09 10.80
CA GLY A 79 3.30 4.19 9.87
C GLY A 79 2.09 4.50 8.99
N LEU A 80 1.32 3.48 8.56
CA LEU A 80 0.08 3.64 7.80
C LEU A 80 -0.98 4.41 8.60
N VAL A 81 -1.21 4.03 9.85
CA VAL A 81 -2.19 4.71 10.71
C VAL A 81 -1.77 6.13 11.02
N VAL A 82 -0.54 6.33 11.50
CA VAL A 82 -0.04 7.67 11.86
C VAL A 82 0.02 8.58 10.64
N GLY A 83 0.56 8.10 9.52
CA GLY A 83 0.63 8.87 8.27
C GLY A 83 -0.75 9.24 7.72
N THR A 84 -1.72 8.32 7.83
CA THR A 84 -3.11 8.60 7.43
C THR A 84 -3.74 9.69 8.29
N VAL A 85 -3.61 9.61 9.61
CA VAL A 85 -4.17 10.62 10.53
C VAL A 85 -3.55 11.99 10.28
N LEU A 86 -2.22 12.06 10.17
CA LEU A 86 -1.50 13.30 9.88
C LEU A 86 -1.85 13.86 8.49
N GLY A 87 -1.95 13.00 7.48
CA GLY A 87 -2.32 13.38 6.12
C GLY A 87 -3.72 13.96 6.03
N ILE A 88 -4.70 13.33 6.71
CA ILE A 88 -6.07 13.84 6.81
C ILE A 88 -6.07 15.19 7.53
N ALA A 89 -5.47 15.29 8.71
CA ALA A 89 -5.43 16.52 9.49
C ALA A 89 -4.86 17.69 8.68
N MET A 90 -3.72 17.47 8.01
CA MET A 90 -3.11 18.50 7.18
C MET A 90 -3.96 18.85 5.95
N SER A 91 -4.66 17.90 5.35
CA SER A 91 -5.57 18.15 4.23
C SER A 91 -6.69 19.11 4.61
N PHE A 92 -7.24 19.00 5.84
CA PHE A 92 -8.24 19.96 6.34
C PHE A 92 -7.64 21.35 6.50
N ILE A 93 -6.42 21.47 7.02
CA ILE A 93 -5.71 22.77 7.16
C ILE A 93 -5.52 23.39 5.77
N LEU A 94 -5.02 22.63 4.80
CA LEU A 94 -4.80 23.11 3.44
C LEU A 94 -6.10 23.51 2.73
N SER A 95 -7.19 22.78 2.97
CA SER A 95 -8.49 23.11 2.39
C SER A 95 -9.08 24.41 2.95
N ARG A 96 -8.67 24.81 4.16
CA ARG A 96 -9.10 26.05 4.82
C ARG A 96 -8.28 27.27 4.38
N TYR A 97 -6.98 27.07 4.15
CA TYR A 97 -6.03 28.14 3.83
C TYR A 97 -5.42 27.92 2.45
N ARG A 98 -5.98 28.55 1.43
CA ARG A 98 -5.57 28.38 0.01
C ARG A 98 -4.07 28.66 -0.21
N PHE A 99 -3.55 29.69 0.44
CA PHE A 99 -2.11 30.03 0.38
C PHE A 99 -1.22 28.87 0.82
N LEU A 100 -1.60 28.17 1.91
CA LEU A 100 -0.84 26.98 2.37
C LEU A 100 -0.90 25.84 1.36
N GLY A 101 -2.02 25.66 0.66
CA GLY A 101 -2.15 24.64 -0.40
C GLY A 101 -1.19 24.90 -1.55
N GLU A 102 -1.07 26.15 -1.97
CA GLU A 102 -0.16 26.56 -3.06
C GLU A 102 1.33 26.41 -2.68
N LEU A 103 1.67 26.55 -1.39
CA LEU A 103 3.02 26.38 -0.88
C LEU A 103 3.39 24.91 -0.60
N VAL A 104 2.48 24.17 0.05
CA VAL A 104 2.76 22.80 0.51
C VAL A 104 2.79 21.80 -0.65
N THR A 105 2.00 22.01 -1.71
CA THR A 105 1.98 21.10 -2.86
C THR A 105 3.32 20.97 -3.55
N PRO A 106 4.02 22.05 -3.95
CA PRO A 106 5.38 21.95 -4.52
C PRO A 106 6.39 21.35 -3.54
N LEU A 107 6.29 21.71 -2.24
CA LEU A 107 7.15 21.16 -1.22
C LEU A 107 6.96 19.63 -1.04
N ALA A 108 5.71 19.17 -1.05
CA ALA A 108 5.38 17.75 -1.00
C ALA A 108 5.97 16.99 -2.20
N ILE A 109 5.89 17.57 -3.40
CA ILE A 109 6.50 16.99 -4.61
C ILE A 109 8.01 16.92 -4.47
N ALA A 110 8.66 18.00 -4.01
CA ALA A 110 10.10 18.05 -3.81
C ALA A 110 10.58 17.02 -2.77
N LEU A 111 9.86 16.86 -1.67
CA LEU A 111 10.18 15.86 -0.64
C LEU A 111 10.01 14.42 -1.15
N ASN A 112 9.02 14.15 -2.00
CA ASN A 112 8.87 12.85 -2.63
C ASN A 112 9.95 12.55 -3.69
N ALA A 113 10.66 13.54 -4.19
CA ALA A 113 11.79 13.36 -5.10
C ALA A 113 13.07 12.92 -4.38
N ILE A 114 13.14 13.05 -3.05
CA ILE A 114 14.28 12.57 -2.29
C ILE A 114 14.27 11.03 -2.27
N PRO A 115 15.37 10.39 -2.70
CA PRO A 115 15.44 8.93 -2.69
C PRO A 115 15.27 8.39 -1.27
N ILE A 116 14.30 7.49 -1.08
CA ILE A 116 13.91 6.96 0.23
C ILE A 116 15.08 6.34 0.99
N PHE A 117 16.00 5.68 0.28
CA PHE A 117 17.17 5.04 0.90
C PHE A 117 18.16 6.03 1.53
N VAL A 118 18.22 7.28 1.02
CA VAL A 118 19.05 8.34 1.61
C VAL A 118 18.48 8.76 2.98
N LEU A 119 17.16 8.96 3.03
CA LEU A 119 16.48 9.31 4.28
C LEU A 119 16.59 8.19 5.33
N VAL A 120 16.47 6.93 4.88
CA VAL A 120 16.68 5.76 5.76
C VAL A 120 18.06 5.78 6.40
N ALA A 121 19.11 6.02 5.61
CA ALA A 121 20.48 6.05 6.12
C ALA A 121 20.68 7.17 7.16
N ILE A 122 20.12 8.36 6.90
CA ILE A 122 20.18 9.49 7.83
C ILE A 122 19.44 9.16 9.13
N LEU A 123 18.22 8.66 9.05
CA LEU A 123 17.39 8.32 10.21
C LEU A 123 18.03 7.20 11.05
N ASN A 124 18.58 6.16 10.42
CA ASN A 124 19.27 5.09 11.12
C ASN A 124 20.51 5.60 11.87
N ASN A 125 21.17 6.64 11.36
CA ASN A 125 22.31 7.27 12.03
C ASN A 125 21.90 8.20 13.21
N MET A 126 20.70 8.80 13.13
CA MET A 126 20.17 9.67 14.19
C MET A 126 19.58 8.89 15.37
N TYR A 127 19.10 7.70 15.14
CA TYR A 127 18.45 6.85 16.15
C TYR A 127 19.34 5.64 16.47
N SER A 128 19.09 5.01 17.62
CA SER A 128 19.78 3.75 17.95
C SER A 128 19.53 2.67 16.93
N ILE A 129 20.54 1.86 16.62
CA ILE A 129 20.49 0.68 15.74
C ILE A 129 19.39 -0.35 16.19
N THR A 130 19.04 -0.33 17.48
CA THR A 130 18.01 -1.19 18.06
C THR A 130 16.62 -0.57 18.01
N SER A 131 16.44 0.59 17.37
CA SER A 131 15.18 1.33 17.33
C SER A 131 14.37 0.97 16.07
N GLU A 132 13.05 0.79 16.24
CA GLU A 132 12.10 0.69 15.14
C GLU A 132 11.62 2.07 14.63
N ILE A 133 12.01 3.15 15.33
CA ILE A 133 11.55 4.52 15.00
C ILE A 133 11.89 4.93 13.58
N PRO A 134 13.13 4.74 13.05
CA PRO A 134 13.46 5.11 11.68
C PRO A 134 12.49 4.51 10.64
N ARG A 135 12.15 3.23 10.78
CA ARG A 135 11.25 2.51 9.89
C ARG A 135 9.85 3.10 9.92
N ARG A 136 9.30 3.31 11.13
CA ARG A 136 7.96 3.90 11.34
C ARG A 136 7.88 5.32 10.83
N VAL A 137 8.90 6.14 11.04
CA VAL A 137 8.98 7.52 10.52
C VAL A 137 8.98 7.51 9.00
N MET A 138 9.77 6.64 8.37
CA MET A 138 9.82 6.53 6.90
C MET A 138 8.46 6.15 6.32
N VAL A 139 7.82 5.12 6.89
CA VAL A 139 6.48 4.70 6.44
C VAL A 139 5.47 5.83 6.66
N THR A 140 5.53 6.50 7.82
CA THR A 140 4.64 7.65 8.12
C THR A 140 4.78 8.75 7.08
N LEU A 141 6.00 9.12 6.70
CA LEU A 141 6.24 10.17 5.70
C LEU A 141 5.64 9.81 4.34
N VAL A 142 5.90 8.62 3.84
CA VAL A 142 5.37 8.18 2.53
C VAL A 142 3.85 8.15 2.53
N VAL A 143 3.25 7.55 3.54
CA VAL A 143 1.79 7.46 3.68
C VAL A 143 1.16 8.84 3.84
N TYR A 144 1.78 9.70 4.67
CA TYR A 144 1.32 11.07 4.89
C TYR A 144 1.15 11.83 3.58
N PHE A 145 2.15 11.80 2.69
CA PHE A 145 2.06 12.51 1.42
C PHE A 145 1.01 11.91 0.48
N ILE A 146 0.90 10.58 0.41
CA ILE A 146 -0.12 9.90 -0.40
C ILE A 146 -1.52 10.33 0.04
N VAL A 147 -1.78 10.32 1.35
CA VAL A 147 -3.09 10.66 1.92
C VAL A 147 -3.36 12.15 1.80
N LEU A 148 -2.38 13.00 2.14
CA LEU A 148 -2.47 14.45 2.05
C LEU A 148 -2.95 14.91 0.66
N VAL A 149 -2.24 14.49 -0.39
CA VAL A 149 -2.53 14.93 -1.76
C VAL A 149 -3.92 14.46 -2.21
N ASN A 150 -4.26 13.21 -1.94
CA ASN A 150 -5.55 12.66 -2.36
C ASN A 150 -6.73 13.27 -1.59
N VAL A 151 -6.63 13.37 -0.27
CA VAL A 151 -7.73 13.93 0.56
C VAL A 151 -7.90 15.43 0.32
N ALA A 152 -6.80 16.19 0.19
CA ALA A 152 -6.86 17.61 -0.16
C ALA A 152 -7.56 17.81 -1.51
N LYS A 153 -7.26 16.96 -2.51
CA LYS A 153 -7.94 16.94 -3.79
C LYS A 153 -9.44 16.67 -3.62
N GLY A 154 -9.83 15.70 -2.81
CA GLY A 154 -11.23 15.39 -2.52
C GLY A 154 -11.97 16.51 -1.81
N LEU A 155 -11.30 17.26 -0.91
CA LEU A 155 -11.89 18.41 -0.21
C LEU A 155 -12.07 19.65 -1.11
N THR A 156 -11.25 19.78 -2.18
CA THR A 156 -11.24 20.96 -3.05
C THR A 156 -11.96 20.76 -4.38
N GLN A 157 -11.90 19.55 -4.95
CA GLN A 157 -12.55 19.24 -6.24
C GLN A 157 -14.02 18.86 -6.05
N VAL A 158 -14.80 19.81 -5.54
CA VAL A 158 -16.26 19.70 -5.43
C VAL A 158 -16.91 20.46 -6.58
N ARG A 159 -18.05 19.99 -7.08
CA ARG A 159 -18.82 20.70 -8.12
C ARG A 159 -19.23 22.07 -7.59
N SER A 160 -18.92 23.14 -8.32
CA SER A 160 -19.27 24.53 -7.96
C SER A 160 -20.76 24.66 -7.69
N THR A 161 -21.60 24.02 -8.48
CA THR A 161 -23.06 24.00 -8.33
C THR A 161 -23.52 23.60 -6.92
N HIS A 162 -22.87 22.61 -6.30
CA HIS A 162 -23.25 22.18 -4.94
C HIS A 162 -22.88 23.25 -3.90
N VAL A 163 -21.72 23.89 -4.10
CA VAL A 163 -21.28 24.97 -3.20
C VAL A 163 -22.14 26.20 -3.35
N GLU A 164 -22.49 26.61 -4.58
CA GLU A 164 -23.36 27.73 -4.89
C GLU A 164 -24.77 27.50 -4.33
N LEU A 165 -25.33 26.32 -4.49
CA LEU A 165 -26.61 25.94 -3.90
C LEU A 165 -26.61 26.08 -2.38
N MET A 166 -25.56 25.59 -1.71
CA MET A 166 -25.47 25.77 -0.25
C MET A 166 -25.37 27.23 0.16
N ARG A 167 -24.67 28.05 -0.62
CA ARG A 167 -24.56 29.50 -0.38
C ARG A 167 -25.87 30.22 -0.62
N SER A 168 -26.69 29.83 -1.61
CA SER A 168 -28.02 30.40 -1.84
C SER A 168 -28.98 30.15 -0.67
N TYR A 169 -28.76 29.06 0.09
CA TYR A 169 -29.43 28.79 1.37
C TYR A 169 -28.75 29.45 2.59
N ALA A 170 -27.87 30.44 2.38
CA ALA A 170 -27.10 31.10 3.44
C ALA A 170 -26.33 30.14 4.37
N ALA A 171 -25.91 28.97 3.85
CA ALA A 171 -25.16 27.99 4.64
C ALA A 171 -23.75 28.51 4.98
N SER A 172 -23.33 28.31 6.23
CA SER A 172 -21.98 28.66 6.69
C SER A 172 -20.91 27.82 6.00
N GLU A 173 -19.67 28.31 5.92
CA GLU A 173 -18.54 27.56 5.38
C GLU A 173 -18.31 26.22 6.11
N PHE A 174 -18.59 26.15 7.41
CA PHE A 174 -18.54 24.89 8.18
C PHE A 174 -19.64 23.91 7.72
N ALA A 175 -20.84 24.39 7.42
CA ALA A 175 -21.90 23.54 6.89
C ALA A 175 -21.54 23.02 5.49
N ILE A 176 -20.95 23.84 4.63
CA ILE A 176 -20.43 23.44 3.31
C ILE A 176 -19.32 22.39 3.46
N LEU A 177 -18.36 22.61 4.38
CA LEU A 177 -17.30 21.66 4.68
C LEU A 177 -17.89 20.30 5.07
N ARG A 178 -18.78 20.28 6.08
CA ARG A 178 -19.32 19.04 6.64
C ARG A 178 -20.26 18.29 5.70
N LYS A 179 -21.13 19.02 4.97
CA LYS A 179 -22.21 18.41 4.17
C LYS A 179 -21.82 18.15 2.71
N VAL A 180 -20.80 18.82 2.20
CA VAL A 180 -20.42 18.75 0.78
C VAL A 180 -18.98 18.28 0.61
N ARG A 181 -18.00 18.96 1.21
CA ARG A 181 -16.59 18.67 0.99
C ARG A 181 -16.12 17.36 1.63
N VAL A 182 -16.50 17.11 2.91
CA VAL A 182 -16.12 15.89 3.62
C VAL A 182 -16.69 14.64 2.97
N PRO A 183 -18.00 14.55 2.67
CA PRO A 183 -18.53 13.39 1.94
C PRO A 183 -17.87 13.19 0.57
N ASN A 184 -17.57 14.26 -0.15
CA ASN A 184 -16.84 14.18 -1.43
C ASN A 184 -15.40 13.66 -1.25
N ALA A 185 -14.75 13.89 -0.10
CA ALA A 185 -13.39 13.46 0.16
C ALA A 185 -13.28 11.98 0.57
N VAL A 186 -14.35 11.34 1.07
CA VAL A 186 -14.35 9.95 1.52
C VAL A 186 -13.88 8.97 0.42
N PRO A 187 -14.39 8.99 -0.82
CA PRO A 187 -13.88 8.13 -1.89
C PRO A 187 -12.39 8.35 -2.21
N TYR A 188 -11.92 9.60 -2.10
CA TYR A 188 -10.50 9.93 -2.30
C TYR A 188 -9.61 9.37 -1.19
N LEU A 189 -10.11 9.36 0.07
CA LEU A 189 -9.41 8.73 1.18
C LEU A 189 -9.25 7.22 0.93
N PHE A 190 -10.30 6.51 0.53
CA PHE A 190 -10.18 5.08 0.21
C PHE A 190 -9.28 4.82 -0.99
N THR A 191 -9.28 5.70 -1.99
CA THR A 191 -8.33 5.63 -3.10
C THR A 191 -6.90 5.81 -2.60
N ALA A 192 -6.65 6.78 -1.70
CA ALA A 192 -5.35 6.97 -1.07
C ALA A 192 -4.92 5.73 -0.27
N LEU A 193 -5.80 5.14 0.55
CA LEU A 193 -5.50 3.96 1.36
C LEU A 193 -5.14 2.73 0.53
N LYS A 194 -5.81 2.51 -0.62
CA LYS A 194 -5.46 1.42 -1.55
C LYS A 194 -4.04 1.56 -2.12
N VAL A 195 -3.54 2.77 -2.28
CA VAL A 195 -2.16 3.03 -2.73
C VAL A 195 -1.21 3.01 -1.54
N ALA A 196 -1.59 3.63 -0.43
CA ALA A 196 -0.76 3.77 0.77
C ALA A 196 -0.51 2.44 1.49
N ALA A 197 -1.49 1.53 1.51
CA ALA A 197 -1.38 0.27 2.23
C ALA A 197 -0.25 -0.63 1.69
N PRO A 198 -0.18 -0.97 0.39
CA PRO A 198 0.99 -1.69 -0.11
C PRO A 198 2.27 -0.85 -0.08
N ALA A 199 2.20 0.47 -0.30
CA ALA A 199 3.35 1.36 -0.22
C ALA A 199 3.97 1.38 1.19
N SER A 200 3.16 1.26 2.25
CA SER A 200 3.65 1.18 3.63
C SER A 200 4.53 -0.06 3.85
N VAL A 201 4.12 -1.21 3.30
CA VAL A 201 4.89 -2.46 3.37
C VAL A 201 6.19 -2.35 2.58
N ILE A 202 6.14 -1.80 1.36
CA ILE A 202 7.34 -1.58 0.53
C ILE A 202 8.31 -0.66 1.25
N THR A 203 7.82 0.41 1.86
CA THR A 203 8.66 1.38 2.59
C THR A 203 9.30 0.76 3.84
N ALA A 204 8.54 -0.02 4.63
CA ALA A 204 9.07 -0.74 5.77
C ALA A 204 10.18 -1.70 5.34
N PHE A 205 9.90 -2.51 4.32
CA PHE A 205 10.84 -3.44 3.72
C PHE A 205 12.13 -2.76 3.22
N VAL A 206 12.02 -1.65 2.46
CA VAL A 206 13.18 -0.90 1.96
C VAL A 206 13.98 -0.30 3.13
N SER A 207 13.31 0.22 4.15
CA SER A 207 13.98 0.75 5.34
C SER A 207 14.78 -0.33 6.08
N GLU A 208 14.24 -1.55 6.17
CA GLU A 208 14.91 -2.71 6.77
C GLU A 208 16.08 -3.22 5.93
N TYR A 209 15.98 -3.13 4.61
CA TYR A 209 17.02 -3.55 3.68
C TYR A 209 18.30 -2.71 3.81
N PHE A 210 18.15 -1.40 4.03
CA PHE A 210 19.27 -0.45 4.11
C PHE A 210 19.83 -0.26 5.52
N GLY A 211 19.41 -1.04 6.49
CA GLY A 211 20.02 -1.04 7.81
C GLY A 211 19.07 -1.15 9.00
N GLY A 212 19.61 -1.03 10.19
CA GLY A 212 18.88 -1.16 11.45
C GLY A 212 18.81 -2.60 11.97
N LEU A 213 17.76 -2.90 12.76
CA LEU A 213 17.52 -4.22 13.33
C LEU A 213 17.40 -5.32 12.27
N GLN A 214 18.04 -6.47 12.54
CA GLN A 214 18.08 -7.62 11.63
C GLN A 214 16.91 -8.60 11.87
N ASN A 215 15.69 -8.08 12.02
CA ASN A 215 14.52 -8.84 12.43
C ASN A 215 13.36 -8.85 11.40
N GLY A 216 13.31 -7.91 10.46
CA GLY A 216 12.27 -7.81 9.45
C GLY A 216 12.59 -8.51 8.13
N LEU A 217 11.63 -8.48 7.19
CA LEU A 217 11.74 -9.12 5.87
C LEU A 217 12.91 -8.57 5.06
N GLY A 218 13.07 -7.24 5.00
CA GLY A 218 14.14 -6.59 4.23
C GLY A 218 15.53 -6.99 4.72
N SER A 219 15.76 -6.99 6.02
CA SER A 219 17.02 -7.39 6.63
C SER A 219 17.33 -8.89 6.46
N ARG A 220 16.30 -9.73 6.48
CA ARG A 220 16.46 -11.17 6.19
C ARG A 220 16.88 -11.43 4.74
N ILE A 221 16.38 -10.64 3.80
CA ILE A 221 16.82 -10.72 2.39
C ILE A 221 18.29 -10.35 2.28
N THR A 222 18.72 -9.21 2.84
CA THR A 222 20.11 -8.76 2.81
C THR A 222 21.03 -9.82 3.42
N SER A 223 20.69 -10.38 4.57
CA SER A 223 21.44 -11.41 5.26
C SER A 223 21.55 -12.71 4.42
N ASN A 224 20.45 -13.14 3.75
CA ASN A 224 20.50 -14.33 2.91
C ASN A 224 21.35 -14.12 1.63
N ILE A 225 21.28 -12.93 1.02
CA ILE A 225 22.10 -12.57 -0.14
C ILE A 225 23.59 -12.57 0.26
N ALA A 226 23.94 -11.95 1.38
CA ALA A 226 25.32 -11.92 1.88
C ALA A 226 25.88 -13.31 2.15
N ASN A 227 25.03 -14.30 2.47
CA ASN A 227 25.40 -15.70 2.66
C ASN A 227 25.22 -16.57 1.40
N SER A 228 25.06 -15.98 0.23
CA SER A 228 24.84 -16.67 -1.06
C SER A 228 23.61 -17.61 -1.09
N LYS A 229 22.62 -17.37 -0.21
CA LYS A 229 21.37 -18.15 -0.12
C LYS A 229 20.24 -17.48 -0.91
N ASN A 230 20.46 -17.22 -2.20
CA ASN A 230 19.57 -16.40 -3.02
C ASN A 230 18.15 -16.96 -3.14
N ALA A 231 17.97 -18.29 -3.23
CA ALA A 231 16.64 -18.89 -3.24
C ALA A 231 15.86 -18.62 -1.94
N ALA A 232 16.53 -18.60 -0.79
CA ALA A 232 15.92 -18.21 0.48
C ALA A 232 15.62 -16.70 0.51
N ALA A 233 16.51 -15.84 -0.02
CA ALA A 233 16.24 -14.42 -0.15
C ALA A 233 14.96 -14.16 -0.97
N TRP A 234 14.79 -14.83 -2.12
CA TRP A 234 13.57 -14.77 -2.93
C TRP A 234 12.32 -15.26 -2.19
N ALA A 235 12.45 -16.24 -1.30
CA ALA A 235 11.34 -16.69 -0.45
C ALA A 235 10.85 -15.56 0.51
N TYR A 236 11.77 -14.75 1.07
CA TYR A 236 11.40 -13.57 1.85
C TYR A 236 10.79 -12.45 0.99
N VAL A 237 11.25 -12.29 -0.27
CA VAL A 237 10.59 -11.39 -1.24
C VAL A 237 9.14 -11.81 -1.48
N LEU A 238 8.90 -13.13 -1.68
CA LEU A 238 7.53 -13.65 -1.80
C LEU A 238 6.69 -13.35 -0.55
N GLY A 239 7.28 -13.50 0.66
CA GLY A 239 6.64 -13.10 1.92
C GLY A 239 6.24 -11.62 1.94
N ALA A 240 7.13 -10.73 1.48
CA ALA A 240 6.84 -9.30 1.37
C ALA A 240 5.71 -9.00 0.36
N CYS A 241 5.69 -9.68 -0.79
CA CYS A 241 4.62 -9.56 -1.77
C CYS A 241 3.26 -9.99 -1.19
N LEU A 242 3.22 -11.12 -0.47
CA LEU A 242 2.01 -11.60 0.18
C LEU A 242 1.52 -10.65 1.28
N LEU A 243 2.44 -10.09 2.06
CA LEU A 243 2.11 -9.08 3.07
C LEU A 243 1.53 -7.81 2.44
N GLY A 244 2.16 -7.29 1.37
CA GLY A 244 1.66 -6.13 0.63
C GLY A 244 0.27 -6.38 0.03
N LEU A 245 0.04 -7.58 -0.52
CA LEU A 245 -1.27 -7.99 -1.04
C LEU A 245 -2.33 -8.09 0.08
N ALA A 246 -1.94 -8.57 1.26
CA ALA A 246 -2.84 -8.60 2.42
C ALA A 246 -3.26 -7.19 2.84
N PHE A 247 -2.32 -6.24 2.95
CA PHE A 247 -2.61 -4.84 3.26
C PHE A 247 -3.54 -4.20 2.21
N TYR A 248 -3.28 -4.44 0.92
CA TYR A 248 -4.14 -3.98 -0.16
C TYR A 248 -5.54 -4.56 -0.06
N THR A 249 -5.66 -5.85 0.18
CA THR A 249 -6.94 -6.55 0.31
C THR A 249 -7.76 -6.02 1.47
N VAL A 250 -7.10 -5.79 2.62
CA VAL A 250 -7.75 -5.17 3.79
C VAL A 250 -8.29 -3.78 3.45
N SER A 251 -7.54 -2.97 2.71
CA SER A 251 -7.99 -1.62 2.31
C SER A 251 -9.21 -1.66 1.39
N ILE A 252 -9.31 -2.63 0.48
CA ILE A 252 -10.51 -2.85 -0.36
C ILE A 252 -11.71 -3.28 0.49
N ILE A 253 -11.50 -4.18 1.45
CA ILE A 253 -12.57 -4.64 2.34
C ILE A 253 -13.11 -3.46 3.15
N LEU A 254 -12.24 -2.63 3.72
CA LEU A 254 -12.64 -1.43 4.48
C LEU A 254 -13.46 -0.46 3.60
N GLU A 255 -13.03 -0.21 2.36
CA GLU A 255 -13.81 0.60 1.42
C GLU A 255 -15.20 0.01 1.17
N SER A 256 -15.28 -1.31 0.95
CA SER A 256 -16.55 -1.98 0.66
C SER A 256 -17.54 -1.92 1.82
N LEU A 257 -17.02 -1.99 3.05
CA LEU A 257 -17.82 -1.86 4.27
C LEU A 257 -18.33 -0.43 4.47
N ALA A 258 -17.48 0.57 4.25
CA ALA A 258 -17.85 1.98 4.35
C ALA A 258 -18.95 2.36 3.36
N ARG A 259 -18.83 1.94 2.09
CA ARG A 259 -19.84 2.20 1.06
C ARG A 259 -21.21 1.56 1.36
N LYS A 260 -21.24 0.39 2.01
CA LYS A 260 -22.51 -0.24 2.43
C LYS A 260 -23.20 0.54 3.56
N GLY A 261 -22.46 1.26 4.38
CA GLY A 261 -22.99 2.12 5.43
C GLY A 261 -23.66 3.39 4.90
N GLU A 262 -23.22 3.91 3.75
CA GLU A 262 -23.80 5.10 3.11
C GLU A 262 -25.11 4.80 2.34
N ALA A 263 -25.36 3.53 2.01
CA ALA A 263 -26.55 3.10 1.25
C ALA A 263 -27.77 2.76 2.14
N LYS A 264 -27.66 2.90 3.45
CA LYS A 264 -28.74 2.79 4.42
C LYS A 264 -29.11 4.15 4.99
#